data_a1fd875e07649ee6904a5e154fc906ad
#
_entry.id   a1fd875e07649ee6904a5e154fc906ad
#
_cell.length_a   1.000
_cell.length_b   1.000
_cell.length_c   1.000
_cell.angle_alpha   90.00
_cell.angle_beta   90.00
_cell.angle_gamma   90.00
#
_symmetry.space_group_name_H-M   'P 1'
#
loop_
_entity.id
_entity.type
_entity.pdbx_description
1 polymer ?
#
loop_
_entity_poly.entity_id
_entity_poly.type
_entity_poly.pdbx_seq_one_letter_code
_entity_poly.pdbx_strand_id
1 'polypeptide(L)'
;MRRVLDGVYDACAWLAALAMIGVLVMVLLSIISRQVGFHVPGTDAYAGYSMAAAGFLALAHTLKRNEHIRVTLLLGRLKGRARHALDMWALSAAVVLSGLLAFYSVRLAVVSRSLNDISTGNDATPLWIPQIAMAVGTLVLMVAFIDEWFLELRGQRQAGTSGELLRNE
;
A
#
# COMPACT_ATOMS: atom_id res chain seq x y z
N MET A 1 2.16 -0.68 -22.47
CA MET A 1 1.96 0.03 -21.20
C MET A 1 1.54 -0.90 -20.06
N ARG A 2 0.55 -1.79 -20.22
CA ARG A 2 0.14 -2.72 -19.13
C ARG A 2 1.27 -3.58 -18.57
N ARG A 3 2.12 -4.19 -19.40
CA ARG A 3 3.26 -5.01 -18.91
C ARG A 3 4.23 -4.25 -18.01
N VAL A 4 4.43 -2.95 -18.26
CA VAL A 4 5.30 -2.11 -17.42
C VAL A 4 4.66 -1.82 -16.08
N LEU A 5 3.35 -1.49 -16.08
CA LEU A 5 2.59 -1.28 -14.85
C LEU A 5 2.53 -2.57 -14.01
N ASP A 6 2.30 -3.72 -14.66
CA ASP A 6 2.32 -5.03 -14.01
C ASP A 6 3.67 -5.30 -13.34
N GLY A 7 4.77 -5.03 -14.04
CA GLY A 7 6.11 -5.16 -13.48
C GLY A 7 6.38 -4.23 -12.29
N VAL A 8 5.84 -2.99 -12.30
CA VAL A 8 5.95 -2.08 -11.16
C VAL A 8 5.17 -2.61 -9.95
N TYR A 9 3.94 -3.10 -10.17
CA TYR A 9 3.13 -3.67 -9.07
C TYR A 9 3.78 -4.92 -8.47
N ASP A 10 4.34 -5.79 -9.31
CA ASP A 10 5.03 -7.00 -8.85
C ASP A 10 6.34 -6.64 -8.12
N ALA A 11 7.09 -5.64 -8.60
CA ALA A 11 8.27 -5.15 -7.90
C ALA A 11 7.92 -4.58 -6.52
N CYS A 12 6.84 -3.79 -6.41
CA CYS A 12 6.36 -3.30 -5.12
C CYS A 12 5.93 -4.44 -4.19
N ALA A 13 5.31 -5.50 -4.71
CA ALA A 13 4.93 -6.67 -3.92
C ALA A 13 6.17 -7.42 -3.39
N TRP A 14 7.20 -7.60 -4.20
CA TRP A 14 8.46 -8.20 -3.77
C TRP A 14 9.16 -7.35 -2.69
N LEU A 15 9.19 -6.02 -2.87
CA LEU A 15 9.74 -5.12 -1.86
C LEU A 15 8.92 -5.15 -0.56
N ALA A 16 7.60 -5.26 -0.64
CA ALA A 16 6.74 -5.42 0.52
C ALA A 16 7.04 -6.75 1.26
N ALA A 17 7.22 -7.85 0.52
CA ALA A 17 7.59 -9.13 1.11
C ALA A 17 8.97 -9.08 1.80
N LEU A 18 9.95 -8.44 1.18
CA LEU A 18 11.26 -8.22 1.80
C LEU A 18 11.16 -7.36 3.06
N ALA A 19 10.32 -6.31 3.05
CA ALA A 19 10.07 -5.49 4.22
C ALA A 19 9.41 -6.30 5.36
N MET A 20 8.50 -7.24 5.06
CA MET A 20 7.93 -8.17 6.05
C MET A 20 8.99 -9.09 6.67
N ILE A 21 9.93 -9.59 5.85
CA ILE A 21 11.09 -10.34 6.37
C ILE A 21 11.92 -9.45 7.28
N GLY A 22 12.10 -8.17 6.92
CA GLY A 22 12.76 -7.17 7.76
C GLY A 22 12.09 -7.01 9.12
N VAL A 23 10.75 -6.94 9.17
CA VAL A 23 10.00 -6.93 10.44
C VAL A 23 10.33 -8.15 11.29
N LEU A 24 10.26 -9.35 10.70
CA LEU A 24 10.54 -10.60 11.38
C LEU A 24 11.96 -10.59 11.98
N VAL A 25 12.95 -10.22 11.18
CA VAL A 25 14.36 -10.18 11.62
C VAL A 25 14.55 -9.19 12.76
N MET A 26 13.99 -7.97 12.67
CA MET A 26 14.13 -6.96 13.71
C MET A 26 13.43 -7.36 15.01
N VAL A 27 12.25 -7.97 14.93
CA VAL A 27 11.52 -8.45 16.10
C VAL A 27 12.27 -9.60 16.77
N LEU A 28 12.76 -10.58 15.99
CA LEU A 28 13.56 -11.67 16.53
C LEU A 28 14.86 -11.18 17.17
N LEU A 29 15.54 -10.22 16.51
CA LEU A 29 16.74 -9.60 17.06
C LEU A 29 16.45 -8.89 18.39
N SER A 30 15.33 -8.16 18.48
CA SER A 30 14.88 -7.51 19.72
C SER A 30 14.65 -8.53 20.86
N ILE A 31 14.01 -9.66 20.56
CA ILE A 31 13.74 -10.71 21.55
C ILE A 31 15.04 -11.39 21.99
N ILE A 32 15.87 -11.83 21.06
CA ILE A 32 17.12 -12.54 21.33
C ILE A 32 18.08 -11.65 22.11
N SER A 33 18.21 -10.38 21.74
CA SER A 33 19.09 -9.42 22.40
C SER A 33 18.75 -9.26 23.89
N ARG A 34 17.46 -9.23 24.21
CA ARG A 34 16.99 -9.15 25.61
C ARG A 34 17.30 -10.44 26.40
N GLN A 35 17.19 -11.62 25.77
CA GLN A 35 17.48 -12.90 26.44
C GLN A 35 18.97 -13.10 26.71
N VAL A 36 19.82 -12.62 25.80
CA VAL A 36 21.29 -12.74 25.92
C VAL A 36 21.89 -11.61 26.76
N GLY A 37 21.09 -10.60 27.17
CA GLY A 37 21.58 -9.46 27.92
C GLY A 37 22.37 -8.44 27.05
N PHE A 38 22.28 -8.54 25.73
CA PHE A 38 22.90 -7.63 24.79
C PHE A 38 21.84 -6.68 24.25
N HIS A 39 21.98 -5.39 24.49
CA HIS A 39 21.00 -4.41 24.02
C HIS A 39 21.38 -3.89 22.62
N VAL A 40 20.49 -4.10 21.63
CA VAL A 40 20.58 -3.47 20.31
C VAL A 40 19.59 -2.31 20.25
N PRO A 41 20.05 -1.05 20.24
CA PRO A 41 19.16 0.09 20.22
C PRO A 41 18.46 0.21 18.86
N GLY A 42 17.21 0.70 18.86
CA GLY A 42 16.48 1.05 17.63
C GLY A 42 15.79 -0.11 16.92
N THR A 43 15.88 -1.36 17.37
CA THR A 43 15.25 -2.52 16.71
C THR A 43 13.74 -2.36 16.55
N ASP A 44 13.06 -1.79 17.55
CA ASP A 44 11.61 -1.55 17.52
C ASP A 44 11.24 -0.48 16.48
N ALA A 45 12.07 0.57 16.34
CA ALA A 45 11.88 1.61 15.32
C ALA A 45 12.06 1.04 13.92
N TYR A 46 13.11 0.27 13.66
CA TYR A 46 13.34 -0.38 12.36
C TYR A 46 12.27 -1.41 12.00
N ALA A 47 11.73 -2.14 13.00
CA ALA A 47 10.58 -3.00 12.79
C ALA A 47 9.35 -2.20 12.35
N GLY A 48 9.08 -1.06 12.99
CA GLY A 48 8.01 -0.13 12.63
C GLY A 48 8.16 0.44 11.22
N TYR A 49 9.37 0.86 10.82
CA TYR A 49 9.65 1.37 9.47
C TYR A 49 9.45 0.28 8.40
N SER A 50 9.92 -0.92 8.68
CA SER A 50 9.74 -2.08 7.79
C SER A 50 8.26 -2.46 7.66
N MET A 51 7.50 -2.41 8.75
CA MET A 51 6.05 -2.66 8.74
C MET A 51 5.30 -1.61 7.91
N ALA A 52 5.64 -0.33 8.08
CA ALA A 52 5.07 0.74 7.28
C ALA A 52 5.40 0.56 5.78
N ALA A 53 6.65 0.26 5.45
CA ALA A 53 7.08 0.01 4.09
C ALA A 53 6.32 -1.17 3.46
N ALA A 54 6.19 -2.29 4.19
CA ALA A 54 5.43 -3.45 3.72
C ALA A 54 3.98 -3.08 3.43
N GLY A 55 3.31 -2.36 4.34
CA GLY A 55 1.92 -1.95 4.19
C GLY A 55 1.71 -1.05 2.97
N PHE A 56 2.48 0.03 2.83
CA PHE A 56 2.28 0.98 1.74
C PHE A 56 2.68 0.41 0.36
N LEU A 57 3.74 -0.38 0.27
CA LEU A 57 4.17 -0.98 -1.00
C LEU A 57 3.21 -2.09 -1.48
N ALA A 58 2.53 -2.79 -0.57
CA ALA A 58 1.56 -3.82 -0.93
C ALA A 58 0.26 -3.27 -1.51
N LEU A 59 -0.13 -2.01 -1.19
CA LEU A 59 -1.46 -1.46 -1.50
C LEU A 59 -1.85 -1.54 -2.98
N ALA A 60 -0.93 -1.22 -3.90
CA ALA A 60 -1.23 -1.23 -5.33
C ALA A 60 -1.38 -2.65 -5.89
N HIS A 61 -0.59 -3.59 -5.40
CA HIS A 61 -0.67 -4.99 -5.81
C HIS A 61 -1.97 -5.64 -5.33
N THR A 62 -2.37 -5.41 -4.08
CA THR A 62 -3.64 -5.91 -3.52
C THR A 62 -4.85 -5.29 -4.22
N LEU A 63 -4.76 -4.02 -4.63
CA LEU A 63 -5.80 -3.39 -5.43
C LEU A 63 -6.00 -4.11 -6.76
N LYS A 64 -4.90 -4.43 -7.46
CA LYS A 64 -4.95 -5.06 -8.78
C LYS A 64 -5.46 -6.49 -8.73
N ARG A 65 -5.18 -7.24 -7.67
CA ARG A 65 -5.70 -8.60 -7.46
C ARG A 65 -7.17 -8.63 -7.03
N ASN A 66 -7.85 -7.47 -6.96
CA ASN A 66 -9.23 -7.37 -6.46
C ASN A 66 -9.41 -7.89 -5.02
N GLU A 67 -8.34 -7.96 -4.25
CA GLU A 67 -8.34 -8.38 -2.84
C GLU A 67 -8.82 -7.27 -1.89
N HIS A 68 -9.08 -6.06 -2.42
CA HIS A 68 -9.74 -5.02 -1.65
C HIS A 68 -11.20 -5.39 -1.42
N ILE A 69 -11.61 -5.29 -0.15
CA ILE A 69 -12.99 -5.56 0.27
C ILE A 69 -13.91 -4.59 -0.47
N ARG A 70 -14.63 -5.13 -1.46
CA ARG A 70 -15.72 -4.40 -2.12
C ARG A 70 -16.99 -4.67 -1.35
N VAL A 71 -17.83 -3.67 -1.19
CA VAL A 71 -19.17 -3.85 -0.59
C VAL A 71 -20.06 -4.54 -1.62
N THR A 72 -19.73 -5.81 -1.93
CA THR A 72 -20.44 -6.63 -2.93
C THR A 72 -21.90 -6.81 -2.58
N LEU A 73 -22.23 -6.81 -1.29
CA LEU A 73 -23.61 -6.88 -0.79
C LEU A 73 -24.48 -5.68 -1.23
N LEU A 74 -23.90 -4.48 -1.22
CA LEU A 74 -24.60 -3.27 -1.67
C LEU A 74 -24.68 -3.21 -3.19
N LEU A 75 -23.58 -3.50 -3.86
CA LEU A 75 -23.46 -3.50 -5.31
C LEU A 75 -24.29 -4.63 -5.96
N GLY A 76 -24.47 -5.76 -5.28
CA GLY A 76 -25.29 -6.88 -5.75
C GLY A 76 -26.81 -6.57 -5.81
N ARG A 77 -27.29 -5.59 -5.04
CA ARG A 77 -28.68 -5.13 -5.07
C ARG A 77 -28.95 -4.13 -6.20
N LEU A 78 -27.91 -3.50 -6.74
CA LEU A 78 -28.01 -2.50 -7.79
C LEU A 78 -27.75 -3.16 -9.17
N LYS A 79 -28.60 -2.86 -10.14
CA LYS A 79 -28.49 -3.37 -11.52
C LYS A 79 -28.43 -2.21 -12.51
N GLY A 80 -27.76 -2.44 -13.65
CA GLY A 80 -27.75 -1.51 -14.77
C GLY A 80 -27.01 -0.19 -14.49
N ARG A 81 -27.58 0.94 -14.92
CA ARG A 81 -26.96 2.27 -14.88
C ARG A 81 -26.62 2.76 -13.47
N ALA A 82 -27.42 2.43 -12.48
CA ALA A 82 -27.21 2.84 -11.10
C ALA A 82 -25.94 2.21 -10.50
N ARG A 83 -25.66 0.95 -10.82
CA ARG A 83 -24.44 0.27 -10.43
C ARG A 83 -23.21 0.92 -11.06
N HIS A 84 -23.24 1.18 -12.36
CA HIS A 84 -22.12 1.84 -13.07
C HIS A 84 -21.87 3.26 -12.53
N ALA A 85 -22.92 4.04 -12.26
CA ALA A 85 -22.77 5.37 -11.69
C ALA A 85 -22.12 5.34 -10.29
N LEU A 86 -22.49 4.37 -9.45
CA LEU A 86 -21.91 4.20 -8.12
C LEU A 86 -20.44 3.74 -8.19
N ASP A 87 -20.12 2.80 -9.08
CA ASP A 87 -18.75 2.34 -9.31
C ASP A 87 -17.86 3.49 -9.80
N MET A 88 -18.35 4.30 -10.75
CA MET A 88 -17.64 5.49 -11.23
C MET A 88 -17.42 6.54 -10.15
N TRP A 89 -18.46 6.80 -9.32
CA TRP A 89 -18.35 7.74 -8.22
C TRP A 89 -17.32 7.26 -7.18
N ALA A 90 -17.38 5.99 -6.79
CA ALA A 90 -16.45 5.40 -5.85
C ALA A 90 -15.00 5.42 -6.35
N LEU A 91 -14.77 5.09 -7.62
CA LEU A 91 -13.43 5.17 -8.22
C LEU A 91 -12.92 6.61 -8.33
N SER A 92 -13.79 7.56 -8.68
CA SER A 92 -13.40 8.97 -8.70
C SER A 92 -13.01 9.47 -7.32
N ALA A 93 -13.76 9.12 -6.29
CA ALA A 93 -13.42 9.43 -4.90
C ALA A 93 -12.09 8.77 -4.49
N ALA A 94 -11.86 7.51 -4.88
CA ALA A 94 -10.60 6.79 -4.60
C ALA A 94 -9.39 7.44 -5.29
N VAL A 95 -9.53 7.91 -6.53
CA VAL A 95 -8.48 8.65 -7.25
C VAL A 95 -8.15 9.97 -6.54
N VAL A 96 -9.17 10.72 -6.12
CA VAL A 96 -8.95 12.01 -5.41
C VAL A 96 -8.27 11.76 -4.07
N LEU A 97 -8.76 10.81 -3.27
CA LEU A 97 -8.21 10.50 -1.95
C LEU A 97 -6.78 9.95 -2.04
N SER A 98 -6.52 9.02 -2.97
CA SER A 98 -5.17 8.50 -3.18
C SER A 98 -4.21 9.57 -3.72
N GLY A 99 -4.70 10.49 -4.55
CA GLY A 99 -3.94 11.64 -5.04
C GLY A 99 -3.55 12.60 -3.91
N LEU A 100 -4.49 12.94 -3.02
CA LEU A 100 -4.20 13.74 -1.82
C LEU A 100 -3.20 13.02 -0.91
N LEU A 101 -3.39 11.72 -0.68
CA LEU A 101 -2.49 10.93 0.14
C LEU A 101 -1.07 10.92 -0.45
N ALA A 102 -0.92 10.68 -1.76
CA ALA A 102 0.37 10.72 -2.44
C ALA A 102 1.03 12.10 -2.36
N PHE A 103 0.27 13.17 -2.58
CA PHE A 103 0.77 14.55 -2.49
C PHE A 103 1.33 14.86 -1.09
N TYR A 104 0.54 14.57 -0.04
CA TYR A 104 0.98 14.83 1.33
C TYR A 104 2.12 13.91 1.78
N SER A 105 2.17 12.66 1.32
CA SER A 105 3.26 11.73 1.60
C SER A 105 4.59 12.21 1.00
N VAL A 106 4.58 12.64 -0.25
CA VAL A 106 5.76 13.23 -0.91
C VAL A 106 6.18 14.52 -0.21
N ARG A 107 5.22 15.42 0.07
CA ARG A 107 5.48 16.66 0.79
C ARG A 107 6.10 16.39 2.15
N LEU A 108 5.59 15.42 2.90
CA LEU A 108 6.13 15.04 4.21
C LEU A 108 7.59 14.61 4.09
N ALA A 109 7.94 13.72 3.15
CA ALA A 109 9.31 13.27 2.95
C ALA A 109 10.26 14.42 2.55
N VAL A 110 9.81 15.34 1.71
CA VAL A 110 10.59 16.52 1.30
C VAL A 110 10.81 17.47 2.48
N VAL A 111 9.77 17.76 3.25
CA VAL A 111 9.85 18.64 4.42
C VAL A 111 10.75 18.03 5.50
N SER A 112 10.58 16.75 5.84
CA SER A 112 11.45 16.06 6.79
C SER A 112 12.93 16.10 6.38
N ARG A 113 13.19 15.99 5.07
CA ARG A 113 14.56 16.12 4.56
C ARG A 113 15.10 17.56 4.70
N SER A 114 14.28 18.57 4.40
CA SER A 114 14.69 19.98 4.47
C SER A 114 14.94 20.46 5.90
N LEU A 115 14.19 19.92 6.86
CA LEU A 115 14.32 20.23 8.29
C LEU A 115 15.35 19.34 9.00
N ASN A 116 15.93 18.35 8.30
CA ASN A 116 16.79 17.32 8.89
C ASN A 116 16.14 16.62 10.10
N ASP A 117 14.85 16.29 9.95
CA ASP A 117 14.10 15.60 10.99
C ASP A 117 14.72 14.24 11.31
N ILE A 118 15.02 14.03 12.58
CA ILE A 118 15.60 12.78 13.10
C ILE A 118 14.56 12.11 14.00
N SER A 119 14.53 10.78 13.97
CA SER A 119 13.69 9.97 14.86
C SER A 119 13.98 10.35 16.33
N THR A 120 12.91 10.51 17.10
CA THR A 120 12.97 10.71 18.55
C THR A 120 13.26 9.42 19.32
N GLY A 121 13.34 8.29 18.61
CA GLY A 121 13.73 7.00 19.18
C GLY A 121 15.22 6.85 19.40
N ASN A 122 15.64 5.68 19.90
CA ASN A 122 17.04 5.36 20.14
C ASN A 122 17.85 5.06 18.86
N ASP A 123 17.23 5.16 17.68
CA ASP A 123 17.79 4.85 16.36
C ASP A 123 18.44 6.07 15.69
N ALA A 124 18.03 7.30 16.06
CA ALA A 124 18.49 8.56 15.47
C ALA A 124 18.44 8.58 13.93
N THR A 125 17.53 7.82 13.34
CA THR A 125 17.39 7.67 11.88
C THR A 125 16.75 8.92 11.27
N PRO A 126 17.26 9.46 10.15
CA PRO A 126 16.59 10.51 9.41
C PRO A 126 15.22 10.05 8.93
N LEU A 127 14.13 10.73 9.33
CA LEU A 127 12.75 10.30 9.09
C LEU A 127 12.37 10.28 7.60
N TRP A 128 13.03 11.07 6.75
CA TRP A 128 12.76 11.07 5.31
C TRP A 128 13.03 9.71 4.65
N ILE A 129 13.93 8.88 5.23
CA ILE A 129 14.28 7.56 4.67
C ILE A 129 13.08 6.60 4.70
N PRO A 130 12.47 6.29 5.85
CA PRO A 130 11.27 5.44 5.89
C PRO A 130 10.06 6.07 5.19
N GLN A 131 9.97 7.40 5.13
CA GLN A 131 8.89 8.10 4.45
C GLN A 131 8.93 7.95 2.92
N ILE A 132 10.09 7.65 2.32
CA ILE A 132 10.18 7.33 0.88
C ILE A 132 9.33 6.10 0.53
N ALA A 133 9.37 5.05 1.34
CA ALA A 133 8.57 3.86 1.08
C ALA A 133 7.07 4.17 1.06
N MET A 134 6.61 5.02 1.98
CA MET A 134 5.24 5.52 2.01
C MET A 134 4.92 6.36 0.77
N ALA A 135 5.80 7.30 0.39
CA ALA A 135 5.60 8.16 -0.77
C ALA A 135 5.53 7.35 -2.07
N VAL A 136 6.44 6.40 -2.26
CA VAL A 136 6.44 5.50 -3.43
C VAL A 136 5.18 4.64 -3.45
N GLY A 137 4.84 3.98 -2.34
CA GLY A 137 3.67 3.12 -2.24
C GLY A 137 2.36 3.85 -2.56
N THR A 138 2.20 5.07 -2.03
CA THR A 138 1.00 5.90 -2.30
C THR A 138 0.94 6.43 -3.72
N LEU A 139 2.07 6.79 -4.34
CA LEU A 139 2.15 7.16 -5.76
C LEU A 139 1.74 5.99 -6.66
N VAL A 140 2.26 4.80 -6.41
CA VAL A 140 1.91 3.61 -7.19
C VAL A 140 0.43 3.25 -6.99
N LEU A 141 -0.11 3.40 -5.77
CA LEU A 141 -1.53 3.24 -5.49
C LEU A 141 -2.40 4.23 -6.29
N MET A 142 -2.01 5.50 -6.32
CA MET A 142 -2.72 6.52 -7.11
C MET A 142 -2.75 6.14 -8.59
N VAL A 143 -1.61 5.72 -9.15
CA VAL A 143 -1.53 5.25 -10.56
C VAL A 143 -2.44 4.04 -10.78
N ALA A 144 -2.50 3.11 -9.83
CA ALA A 144 -3.37 1.94 -9.91
C ALA A 144 -4.85 2.32 -9.92
N PHE A 145 -5.29 3.27 -9.08
CA PHE A 145 -6.68 3.75 -9.11
C PHE A 145 -7.02 4.50 -10.41
N ILE A 146 -6.09 5.27 -10.95
CA ILE A 146 -6.27 5.94 -12.24
C ILE A 146 -6.43 4.90 -13.36
N ASP A 147 -5.61 3.84 -13.38
CA ASP A 147 -5.72 2.75 -14.36
C ASP A 147 -7.08 2.03 -14.27
N GLU A 148 -7.54 1.70 -13.05
CA GLU A 148 -8.86 1.11 -12.82
C GLU A 148 -10.01 2.04 -13.24
N TRP A 149 -9.88 3.34 -13.01
CA TRP A 149 -10.86 4.35 -13.43
C TRP A 149 -10.98 4.43 -14.94
N PHE A 150 -9.85 4.41 -15.68
CA PHE A 150 -9.87 4.36 -17.14
C PHE A 150 -10.44 3.05 -17.70
N LEU A 151 -10.20 1.92 -17.02
CA LEU A 151 -10.77 0.64 -17.40
C LEU A 151 -12.29 0.61 -17.24
N GLU A 152 -12.79 1.18 -16.16
CA GLU A 152 -14.23 1.30 -15.92
C GLU A 152 -14.88 2.20 -16.97
N LEU A 153 -14.28 3.36 -17.33
CA LEU A 153 -14.76 4.24 -18.40
C LEU A 153 -14.85 3.54 -19.74
N ARG A 154 -13.94 2.61 -20.03
CA ARG A 154 -13.93 1.85 -21.29
C ARG A 154 -14.82 0.62 -21.24
N GLY A 155 -15.49 0.34 -20.13
CA GLY A 155 -16.29 -0.87 -19.93
C GLY A 155 -15.48 -2.17 -19.99
N GLN A 156 -14.16 -2.08 -19.82
CA GLN A 156 -13.22 -3.22 -19.91
C GLN A 156 -12.81 -3.74 -18.53
N ARG A 157 -13.39 -3.21 -17.47
CA ARG A 157 -13.12 -3.69 -16.12
C ARG A 157 -13.65 -5.11 -15.97
N GLN A 158 -12.77 -6.06 -15.71
CA GLN A 158 -13.17 -7.41 -15.33
C GLN A 158 -13.86 -7.30 -13.96
N ALA A 159 -15.18 -7.47 -13.95
CA ALA A 159 -15.90 -7.71 -12.70
C ALA A 159 -15.25 -8.95 -12.10
N GLY A 160 -14.62 -8.78 -10.93
CA GLY A 160 -13.95 -9.88 -10.22
C GLY A 160 -14.90 -11.08 -10.22
N THR A 161 -14.42 -12.17 -10.74
CA THR A 161 -15.18 -13.39 -10.99
C THR A 161 -15.78 -13.83 -9.66
N SER A 162 -17.11 -13.76 -9.55
CA SER A 162 -17.91 -14.33 -8.46
C SER A 162 -17.76 -15.87 -8.36
N GLY A 163 -16.75 -16.44 -9.00
CA GLY A 163 -16.51 -17.86 -9.11
C GLY A 163 -15.72 -18.51 -7.99
N GLU A 164 -15.10 -17.71 -7.10
CA GLU A 164 -14.35 -18.29 -5.98
C GLU A 164 -15.20 -18.59 -4.75
N LEU A 165 -16.38 -17.99 -4.63
CA LEU A 165 -17.30 -18.28 -3.52
C LEU A 165 -18.03 -19.64 -3.66
N LEU A 166 -18.02 -20.25 -4.84
CA LEU A 166 -18.64 -21.56 -5.10
C LEU A 166 -17.65 -22.74 -4.98
N ARG A 167 -16.39 -22.49 -4.60
CA ARG A 167 -15.37 -23.54 -4.54
C ARG A 167 -15.09 -24.03 -3.11
N ASN A 168 -15.71 -23.42 -2.10
CA ASN A 168 -15.54 -23.76 -0.68
C ASN A 168 -16.82 -24.30 -0.02
N GLU A 169 -17.75 -24.87 -0.79
CA GLU A 169 -18.82 -25.73 -0.27
C GLU A 169 -18.57 -27.20 -0.64
#